data_070b13e1dbc39669d2ac0f3f9d4b2580
#
_entry.id   070b13e1dbc39669d2ac0f3f9d4b2580
#
_cell.length_a   1.000
_cell.length_b   1.000
_cell.length_c   1.000
_cell.angle_alpha   90.00
_cell.angle_beta   90.00
_cell.angle_gamma   90.00
#
_symmetry.space_group_name_H-M   'P 1'
#
loop_
_entity.id
_entity.type
_entity.pdbx_description
1 polymer ?
#
loop_
_entity_poly.entity_id
_entity_poly.type
_entity_poly.pdbx_seq_one_letter_code
_entity_poly.pdbx_strand_id
1 'polypeptide(L)'
;KMNKKEQQKIFGQKDDKLKNALKRKYTLPFLFKGNKNDKNKLLKVLSSNSLTLQEGGRVLNLCDNINKVKSMNRVIKILKKTEDKIKTIAVGDNYNDLDMLKNCDIPCLVFNDQFIQDQINIDNLIFSNKPSPEGWADVIKTALLKLSY
;
A
#
# COMPACT_ATOMS: atom_id res chain seq x y z
N LYS A 1 12.93 22.54 -8.26
CA LYS A 1 12.12 22.34 -7.02
C LYS A 1 10.73 22.92 -7.26
N MET A 2 9.65 22.19 -6.98
CA MET A 2 8.28 22.71 -7.08
C MET A 2 8.04 23.78 -6.04
N ASN A 3 7.28 24.83 -6.40
CA ASN A 3 6.86 25.85 -5.44
C ASN A 3 5.74 25.33 -4.53
N LYS A 4 5.43 26.04 -3.43
CA LYS A 4 4.46 25.60 -2.43
C LYS A 4 3.04 25.38 -2.99
N LYS A 5 2.59 26.22 -3.94
CA LYS A 5 1.26 26.09 -4.57
C LYS A 5 1.16 24.82 -5.42
N GLU A 6 2.19 24.49 -6.18
CA GLU A 6 2.26 23.26 -6.98
C GLU A 6 2.27 22.02 -6.05
N GLN A 7 3.04 22.05 -4.97
CA GLN A 7 3.06 20.99 -3.99
C GLN A 7 1.68 20.78 -3.36
N GLN A 8 1.00 21.84 -2.96
CA GLN A 8 -0.37 21.78 -2.42
C GLN A 8 -1.35 21.14 -3.40
N LYS A 9 -1.28 21.51 -4.68
CA LYS A 9 -2.13 20.95 -5.74
C LYS A 9 -1.90 19.44 -5.93
N ILE A 10 -0.64 19.02 -5.97
CA ILE A 10 -0.26 17.62 -6.21
C ILE A 10 -0.60 16.73 -5.02
N PHE A 11 -0.23 17.14 -3.82
CA PHE A 11 -0.48 16.35 -2.62
C PHE A 11 -1.92 16.47 -2.09
N GLY A 12 -2.69 17.49 -2.53
CA GLY A 12 -4.02 17.79 -2.02
C GLY A 12 -4.01 18.15 -0.52
N GLN A 13 -2.88 18.63 -0.01
CA GLN A 13 -2.66 18.96 1.39
C GLN A 13 -2.20 20.41 1.53
N LYS A 14 -2.59 21.07 2.63
CA LYS A 14 -2.21 22.46 2.93
C LYS A 14 -1.38 22.53 4.21
N ASP A 15 -0.57 23.55 4.31
CA ASP A 15 0.17 23.98 5.50
C ASP A 15 0.88 22.85 6.27
N ASP A 16 0.56 22.59 7.52
CA ASP A 16 1.25 21.60 8.35
C ASP A 16 1.07 20.16 7.83
N LYS A 17 -0.08 19.84 7.23
CA LYS A 17 -0.29 18.54 6.60
C LYS A 17 0.65 18.34 5.40
N LEU A 18 0.82 19.38 4.58
CA LEU A 18 1.79 19.35 3.47
C LEU A 18 3.23 19.22 4.00
N LYS A 19 3.58 20.00 5.03
CA LYS A 19 4.90 19.95 5.67
C LYS A 19 5.22 18.54 6.19
N ASN A 20 4.24 17.90 6.83
CA ASN A 20 4.38 16.52 7.32
C ASN A 20 4.47 15.51 6.17
N ALA A 21 3.67 15.67 5.11
CA ALA A 21 3.73 14.82 3.92
C ALA A 21 5.08 14.91 3.18
N LEU A 22 5.80 16.01 3.31
CA LEU A 22 7.13 16.22 2.73
C LEU A 22 8.29 15.81 3.66
N LYS A 23 8.05 15.67 4.97
CA LYS A 23 9.03 15.19 5.95
C LYS A 23 9.16 13.66 5.91
N ARG A 24 9.64 13.13 4.78
CA ARG A 24 9.83 11.68 4.61
C ARG A 24 11.29 11.30 4.82
N LYS A 25 11.53 10.24 5.60
CA LYS A 25 12.87 9.71 5.86
C LYS A 25 13.25 8.56 4.91
N TYR A 26 12.26 7.79 4.45
CA TYR A 26 12.47 6.51 3.76
C TYR A 26 11.94 6.50 2.34
N THR A 27 11.23 7.55 1.92
CA THR A 27 10.70 7.68 0.56
C THR A 27 10.91 9.08 0.03
N LEU A 28 11.20 9.19 -1.25
CA LEU A 28 11.29 10.46 -1.98
C LEU A 28 10.15 10.54 -3.00
N PRO A 29 9.11 11.35 -2.77
CA PRO A 29 8.04 11.53 -3.73
C PRO A 29 8.49 12.47 -4.86
N PHE A 30 8.16 12.11 -6.10
CA PHE A 30 8.44 12.96 -7.26
C PHE A 30 7.44 12.75 -8.39
N LEU A 31 7.37 13.73 -9.30
CA LEU A 31 6.63 13.61 -10.55
C LEU A 31 7.58 13.15 -11.65
N PHE A 32 7.23 12.05 -12.29
CA PHE A 32 7.94 11.57 -13.45
C PHE A 32 7.35 12.22 -14.71
N LYS A 33 8.18 12.88 -15.52
CA LYS A 33 7.76 13.56 -16.75
C LYS A 33 8.25 12.86 -18.02
N GLY A 34 8.96 11.75 -17.90
CA GLY A 34 9.44 10.95 -19.03
C GLY A 34 8.36 10.03 -19.60
N ASN A 35 8.67 9.45 -20.75
CA ASN A 35 7.84 8.41 -21.37
C ASN A 35 8.06 7.02 -20.74
N LYS A 36 7.36 6.00 -21.24
CA LYS A 36 7.47 4.62 -20.76
C LYS A 36 8.89 4.04 -20.86
N ASN A 37 9.60 4.35 -21.94
CA ASN A 37 10.99 3.88 -22.13
C ASN A 37 11.94 4.51 -21.11
N ASP A 38 11.77 5.80 -20.81
CA ASP A 38 12.57 6.49 -19.80
C ASP A 38 12.28 5.94 -18.40
N LYS A 39 11.01 5.61 -18.11
CA LYS A 39 10.64 4.94 -16.86
C LYS A 39 11.30 3.57 -16.73
N ASN A 40 11.32 2.78 -17.81
CA ASN A 40 11.99 1.47 -17.82
C ASN A 40 13.50 1.58 -17.62
N LYS A 41 14.15 2.57 -18.24
CA LYS A 41 15.58 2.84 -18.00
C LYS A 41 15.84 3.21 -16.54
N LEU A 42 15.02 4.10 -15.99
CA LEU A 42 15.10 4.48 -14.58
C LEU A 42 14.95 3.26 -13.66
N LEU A 43 13.95 2.40 -13.88
CA LEU A 43 13.74 1.19 -13.10
C LEU A 43 14.97 0.25 -13.13
N LYS A 44 15.61 0.09 -14.27
CA LYS A 44 16.85 -0.71 -14.38
C LYS A 44 17.98 -0.14 -13.53
N VAL A 45 18.21 1.17 -13.59
CA VAL A 45 19.22 1.84 -12.77
C VAL A 45 18.91 1.75 -11.28
N LEU A 46 17.65 1.90 -10.91
CA LEU A 46 17.24 1.80 -9.51
C LEU A 46 17.42 0.37 -8.96
N SER A 47 17.04 -0.64 -9.73
CA SER A 47 17.17 -2.03 -9.30
C SER A 47 18.63 -2.44 -9.08
N SER A 48 19.58 -1.95 -9.92
CA SER A 48 21.01 -2.20 -9.71
C SER A 48 21.57 -1.52 -8.46
N ASN A 49 20.85 -0.54 -7.89
CA ASN A 49 21.19 0.15 -6.65
C ASN A 49 20.31 -0.26 -5.46
N SER A 50 19.61 -1.39 -5.55
CA SER A 50 18.68 -1.90 -4.52
C SER A 50 17.54 -0.92 -4.17
N LEU A 51 17.20 -0.02 -5.10
CA LEU A 51 16.10 0.94 -4.99
C LEU A 51 14.92 0.51 -5.86
N THR A 52 13.73 1.00 -5.53
CA THR A 52 12.51 0.74 -6.30
C THR A 52 11.63 1.98 -6.40
N LEU A 53 10.70 1.95 -7.35
CA LEU A 53 9.63 2.93 -7.49
C LEU A 53 8.31 2.29 -7.04
N GLN A 54 7.63 2.95 -6.13
CA GLN A 54 6.25 2.62 -5.77
C GLN A 54 5.31 3.66 -6.38
N GLU A 55 4.27 3.18 -7.05
CA GLU A 55 3.22 4.04 -7.57
C GLU A 55 2.27 4.41 -6.45
N GLY A 56 2.16 5.70 -6.18
CA GLY A 56 1.11 6.27 -5.34
C GLY A 56 0.04 6.90 -6.24
N GLY A 57 -1.14 7.15 -5.71
CA GLY A 57 -2.24 7.72 -6.49
C GLY A 57 -1.95 9.09 -7.13
N ARG A 58 -0.90 9.80 -6.73
CA ARG A 58 -0.58 11.16 -7.24
C ARG A 58 0.87 11.36 -7.63
N VAL A 59 1.81 10.59 -7.10
CA VAL A 59 3.25 10.73 -7.30
C VAL A 59 3.91 9.35 -7.32
N LEU A 60 5.07 9.25 -7.96
CA LEU A 60 5.97 8.12 -7.75
C LEU A 60 6.77 8.34 -6.47
N ASN A 61 7.04 7.26 -5.77
CA ASN A 61 7.88 7.27 -4.57
C ASN A 61 9.13 6.43 -4.84
N LEU A 62 10.29 7.05 -4.78
CA LEU A 62 11.56 6.34 -4.74
C LEU A 62 11.80 5.86 -3.31
N CYS A 63 12.11 4.58 -3.13
CA CYS A 63 12.39 3.97 -1.83
C CYS A 63 13.32 2.76 -1.96
N ASP A 64 13.76 2.24 -0.83
CA ASP A 64 14.42 0.94 -0.78
C ASP A 64 13.50 -0.16 -1.29
N ASN A 65 14.05 -1.32 -1.66
CA ASN A 65 13.28 -2.48 -2.09
C ASN A 65 12.53 -3.13 -0.92
N ILE A 66 11.59 -2.37 -0.38
CA ILE A 66 10.65 -2.78 0.66
C ILE A 66 9.23 -2.85 0.07
N ASN A 67 8.43 -3.78 0.56
CA ASN A 67 7.01 -3.87 0.26
C ASN A 67 6.20 -4.19 1.53
N LYS A 68 4.88 -4.11 1.44
CA LYS A 68 3.98 -4.34 2.58
C LYS A 68 4.14 -5.76 3.16
N VAL A 69 4.38 -6.76 2.32
CA VAL A 69 4.59 -8.16 2.77
C VAL A 69 5.85 -8.30 3.60
N LYS A 70 6.97 -7.75 3.14
CA LYS A 70 8.24 -7.82 3.90
C LYS A 70 8.10 -7.15 5.26
N SER A 71 7.40 -6.00 5.30
CA SER A 71 7.14 -5.28 6.54
C SER A 71 6.23 -6.06 7.49
N MET A 72 5.14 -6.60 6.97
CA MET A 72 4.21 -7.46 7.72
C MET A 72 4.93 -8.68 8.29
N ASN A 73 5.68 -9.42 7.48
CA ASN A 73 6.41 -10.61 7.92
C ASN A 73 7.46 -10.29 8.99
N ARG A 74 8.09 -9.12 8.91
CA ARG A 74 9.03 -8.66 9.94
C ARG A 74 8.34 -8.40 11.28
N VAL A 75 7.18 -7.76 11.26
CA VAL A 75 6.35 -7.53 12.46
C VAL A 75 5.89 -8.86 13.05
N ILE A 76 5.35 -9.76 12.23
CA ILE A 76 4.91 -11.11 12.67
C ILE A 76 6.09 -11.85 13.32
N LYS A 77 7.27 -11.83 12.71
CA LYS A 77 8.48 -12.47 13.29
C LYS A 77 8.86 -11.90 14.65
N ILE A 78 8.65 -10.61 14.88
CA ILE A 78 8.90 -9.98 16.19
C ILE A 78 7.86 -10.45 17.19
N LEU A 79 6.58 -10.40 16.85
CA LEU A 79 5.47 -10.80 17.73
C LEU A 79 5.52 -12.26 18.11
N LYS A 80 5.91 -13.16 17.19
CA LYS A 80 6.09 -14.61 17.45
C LYS A 80 7.15 -14.94 18.51
N LYS A 81 7.91 -13.97 18.99
CA LYS A 81 8.82 -14.17 20.13
C LYS A 81 8.10 -14.14 21.48
N THR A 82 6.93 -13.55 21.54
CA THR A 82 6.14 -13.35 22.76
C THR A 82 4.77 -14.00 22.69
N GLU A 83 4.29 -14.30 21.47
CA GLU A 83 2.95 -14.83 21.22
C GLU A 83 3.03 -16.11 20.40
N ASP A 84 2.50 -17.21 20.92
CA ASP A 84 2.52 -18.50 20.25
C ASP A 84 1.53 -18.61 19.09
N LYS A 85 0.39 -17.92 19.19
CA LYS A 85 -0.69 -17.96 18.21
C LYS A 85 -0.98 -16.57 17.66
N ILE A 86 -0.54 -16.31 16.44
CA ILE A 86 -0.82 -15.07 15.74
C ILE A 86 -1.67 -15.38 14.51
N LYS A 87 -2.77 -14.66 14.37
CA LYS A 87 -3.58 -14.59 13.15
C LYS A 87 -3.47 -13.19 12.55
N THR A 88 -3.35 -13.14 11.24
CA THR A 88 -3.16 -11.90 10.50
C THR A 88 -4.39 -11.56 9.67
N ILE A 89 -4.91 -10.35 9.83
CA ILE A 89 -5.93 -9.78 8.95
C ILE A 89 -5.25 -8.70 8.12
N ALA A 90 -5.28 -8.82 6.81
CA ALA A 90 -4.79 -7.76 5.92
C ALA A 90 -5.98 -7.11 5.20
N VAL A 91 -5.98 -5.79 5.15
CA VAL A 91 -7.01 -5.02 4.45
C VAL A 91 -6.35 -4.16 3.38
N GLY A 92 -6.86 -4.21 2.17
CA GLY A 92 -6.37 -3.43 1.04
C GLY A 92 -7.51 -2.98 0.13
N ASP A 93 -7.21 -2.02 -0.75
CA ASP A 93 -8.14 -1.48 -1.72
C ASP A 93 -7.50 -1.26 -3.10
N ASN A 94 -6.24 -1.72 -3.29
CA ASN A 94 -5.51 -1.44 -4.52
C ASN A 94 -4.53 -2.57 -4.88
N TYR A 95 -4.01 -2.54 -6.12
CA TYR A 95 -3.06 -3.53 -6.65
C TYR A 95 -1.79 -3.69 -5.80
N ASN A 96 -1.31 -2.62 -5.17
CA ASN A 96 -0.14 -2.66 -4.29
C ASN A 96 -0.37 -3.39 -2.96
N ASP A 97 -1.61 -3.77 -2.67
CA ASP A 97 -2.00 -4.53 -1.48
C ASP A 97 -2.10 -6.03 -1.74
N LEU A 98 -2.23 -6.45 -3.01
CA LEU A 98 -2.51 -7.84 -3.37
C LEU A 98 -1.49 -8.83 -2.80
N ASP A 99 -0.20 -8.49 -2.85
CA ASP A 99 0.83 -9.36 -2.28
C ASP A 99 0.65 -9.53 -0.77
N MET A 100 0.28 -8.48 -0.06
CA MET A 100 0.00 -8.54 1.37
C MET A 100 -1.25 -9.40 1.66
N LEU A 101 -2.31 -9.23 0.86
CA LEU A 101 -3.54 -10.02 0.98
C LEU A 101 -3.28 -11.51 0.72
N LYS A 102 -2.46 -11.86 -0.25
CA LYS A 102 -2.06 -13.25 -0.55
C LYS A 102 -1.21 -13.91 0.55
N ASN A 103 -0.60 -13.13 1.42
CA ASN A 103 0.35 -13.59 2.43
C ASN A 103 -0.17 -13.42 3.87
N CYS A 104 -1.46 -13.25 4.09
CA CYS A 104 -2.10 -13.19 5.41
C CYS A 104 -3.07 -14.34 5.62
N ASP A 105 -3.52 -14.55 6.86
CA ASP A 105 -4.49 -15.61 7.19
C ASP A 105 -5.91 -15.23 6.73
N ILE A 106 -6.30 -13.96 6.85
CA ILE A 106 -7.62 -13.47 6.49
C ILE A 106 -7.46 -12.25 5.57
N PRO A 107 -7.53 -12.45 4.25
CA PRO A 107 -7.48 -11.36 3.29
C PRO A 107 -8.81 -10.63 3.22
N CYS A 108 -8.75 -9.29 3.23
CA CYS A 108 -9.89 -8.40 3.13
C CYS A 108 -9.68 -7.36 2.05
N LEU A 109 -10.61 -7.28 1.11
CA LEU A 109 -10.57 -6.31 0.03
C LEU A 109 -11.74 -5.34 0.16
N VAL A 110 -11.44 -4.05 0.09
CA VAL A 110 -12.43 -2.97 0.11
C VAL A 110 -12.62 -2.46 -1.30
N PHE A 111 -13.85 -2.13 -1.66
CA PHE A 111 -14.17 -1.59 -2.98
C PHE A 111 -13.40 -0.32 -3.28
N ASN A 112 -12.86 -0.27 -4.49
CA ASN A 112 -12.23 0.90 -5.09
C ASN A 112 -12.59 0.92 -6.57
N ASP A 113 -13.17 2.00 -7.07
CA ASP A 113 -13.63 2.17 -8.44
C ASP A 113 -12.51 2.11 -9.50
N GLN A 114 -11.25 2.32 -9.06
CA GLN A 114 -10.06 2.19 -9.91
C GLN A 114 -9.50 0.75 -9.96
N PHE A 115 -10.18 -0.20 -9.31
CA PHE A 115 -9.68 -1.55 -9.14
C PHE A 115 -10.61 -2.58 -9.79
N ILE A 116 -10.11 -3.31 -10.78
CA ILE A 116 -10.88 -4.34 -11.48
C ILE A 116 -10.86 -5.63 -10.66
N GLN A 117 -11.94 -5.88 -9.96
CA GLN A 117 -12.08 -6.96 -9.00
C GLN A 117 -12.12 -8.36 -9.64
N ASP A 118 -12.70 -8.48 -10.82
CA ASP A 118 -12.92 -9.77 -11.51
C ASP A 118 -11.63 -10.52 -11.87
N GLN A 119 -10.48 -9.89 -11.69
CA GLN A 119 -9.16 -10.47 -11.96
C GLN A 119 -8.42 -10.94 -10.69
N ILE A 120 -9.08 -10.87 -9.51
CA ILE A 120 -8.41 -11.20 -8.25
C ILE A 120 -8.75 -12.62 -7.86
N ASN A 121 -7.73 -13.48 -7.87
CA ASN A 121 -7.82 -14.84 -7.35
C ASN A 121 -7.05 -14.92 -6.02
N ILE A 122 -7.77 -14.79 -4.90
CA ILE A 122 -7.25 -14.95 -3.53
C ILE A 122 -8.24 -15.80 -2.75
N ASP A 123 -7.75 -16.91 -2.21
CA ASP A 123 -8.56 -17.84 -1.44
C ASP A 123 -9.12 -17.18 -0.18
N ASN A 124 -10.37 -17.50 0.16
CA ASN A 124 -11.08 -17.01 1.35
C ASN A 124 -11.15 -15.47 1.48
N LEU A 125 -11.05 -14.76 0.35
CA LEU A 125 -11.13 -13.31 0.32
C LEU A 125 -12.48 -12.81 0.89
N ILE A 126 -12.41 -11.95 1.89
CA ILE A 126 -13.56 -11.18 2.37
C ILE A 126 -13.60 -9.89 1.56
N PHE A 127 -14.73 -9.63 0.92
CA PHE A 127 -14.91 -8.45 0.09
C PHE A 127 -16.08 -7.61 0.57
N SER A 128 -15.91 -6.27 0.55
CA SER A 128 -17.01 -5.31 0.65
C SER A 128 -17.17 -4.54 -0.65
N ASN A 129 -18.41 -4.45 -1.13
CA ASN A 129 -18.79 -3.63 -2.29
C ASN A 129 -18.97 -2.14 -1.94
N LYS A 130 -18.71 -1.75 -0.70
CA LYS A 130 -18.73 -0.36 -0.25
C LYS A 130 -17.31 0.20 -0.20
N PRO A 131 -17.11 1.48 -0.52
CA PRO A 131 -15.82 2.15 -0.34
C PRO A 131 -15.49 2.38 1.14
N SER A 132 -14.26 2.76 1.42
CA SER A 132 -13.87 3.24 2.76
C SER A 132 -14.61 4.55 3.10
N PRO A 133 -14.98 4.78 4.38
CA PRO A 133 -14.64 3.94 5.55
C PRO A 133 -15.58 2.77 5.81
N GLU A 134 -16.81 2.76 5.25
CA GLU A 134 -17.85 1.75 5.53
C GLU A 134 -17.40 0.35 5.12
N GLY A 135 -16.83 0.21 3.91
CA GLY A 135 -16.34 -1.06 3.41
C GLY A 135 -15.20 -1.62 4.26
N TRP A 136 -14.33 -0.76 4.79
CA TRP A 136 -13.28 -1.18 5.71
C TRP A 136 -13.86 -1.74 7.02
N ALA A 137 -14.87 -1.06 7.59
CA ALA A 137 -15.56 -1.53 8.80
C ALA A 137 -16.27 -2.88 8.56
N ASP A 138 -16.93 -3.05 7.42
CA ASP A 138 -17.64 -4.29 7.05
C ASP A 138 -16.68 -5.48 6.98
N VAL A 139 -15.55 -5.35 6.27
CA VAL A 139 -14.60 -6.46 6.11
C VAL A 139 -13.91 -6.83 7.44
N ILE A 140 -13.56 -5.85 8.26
CA ILE A 140 -12.96 -6.10 9.58
C ILE A 140 -13.94 -6.81 10.51
N LYS A 141 -15.20 -6.37 10.57
CA LYS A 141 -16.25 -7.03 11.37
C LYS A 141 -16.40 -8.51 10.96
N THR A 142 -16.46 -8.76 9.65
CA THR A 142 -16.57 -10.12 9.11
C THR A 142 -15.34 -10.97 9.44
N ALA A 143 -14.15 -10.39 9.32
CA ALA A 143 -12.89 -11.06 9.63
C ALA A 143 -12.79 -11.44 11.11
N LEU A 144 -13.19 -10.54 12.02
CA LEU A 144 -13.17 -10.79 13.47
C LEU A 144 -14.17 -11.89 13.86
N LEU A 145 -15.35 -11.93 13.25
CA LEU A 145 -16.31 -13.02 13.47
C LEU A 145 -15.73 -14.38 13.06
N LYS A 146 -14.95 -14.46 11.97
CA LYS A 146 -14.27 -15.70 11.55
C LYS A 146 -13.16 -16.16 12.52
N LEU A 147 -12.61 -15.27 13.34
CA LEU A 147 -11.61 -15.62 14.35
C LEU A 147 -12.22 -16.12 15.66
N SER A 148 -13.52 -15.86 15.88
CA SER A 148 -14.23 -16.20 17.11
C SER A 148 -14.78 -17.62 17.10
N TYR A 149 -14.61 -18.35 15.98
CA TYR A 149 -14.98 -19.75 15.77
C TYR A 149 -13.73 -20.59 15.45
#